data_b88fd273f2bc1f67162f2bbb47e649cc
#
_entry.id   b88fd273f2bc1f67162f2bbb47e649cc
#
_cell.length_a   1.000
_cell.length_b   1.000
_cell.length_c   1.000
_cell.angle_alpha   90.00
_cell.angle_beta   90.00
_cell.angle_gamma   90.00
#
_symmetry.space_group_name_H-M   'P 1'
#
loop_
_entity.id
_entity.type
_entity.pdbx_description
1 polymer ?
#
loop_
_entity_poly.entity_id
_entity_poly.type
_entity_poly.pdbx_seq_one_letter_code
_entity_poly.pdbx_strand_id
1 'polypeptide(L)'
;MKPKIHQQAYDRLGTLDLESFLNHLLLETPIPFKGHLIRCGSPRIRTFLKGISCAFCGIQATISAIERTADGLKSSSYHVNLYHVREDGTEVMMTSDHIHPKSKGGREDLFNRQPMCIICNLKKGSKILHTNPNAIQPDT
;
A
#
# COMPACT_ATOMS: atom_id res chain seq x y z
N MET A 1 10.48 -20.62 -0.44
CA MET A 1 9.53 -19.49 -0.38
C MET A 1 10.31 -18.19 -0.20
N LYS A 2 10.00 -17.19 -0.98
CA LYS A 2 10.67 -15.91 -0.85
C LYS A 2 10.09 -15.11 0.31
N PRO A 3 10.91 -14.36 1.06
CA PRO A 3 10.42 -13.60 2.19
C PRO A 3 9.54 -12.42 1.75
N LYS A 4 8.66 -12.04 2.64
CA LYS A 4 7.80 -10.86 2.49
C LYS A 4 8.11 -9.88 3.62
N ILE A 5 8.13 -8.61 3.29
CA ILE A 5 8.33 -7.56 4.28
C ILE A 5 7.01 -6.84 4.48
N HIS A 6 6.36 -7.12 5.60
CA HIS A 6 5.08 -6.52 5.98
C HIS A 6 4.91 -6.58 7.49
N GLN A 7 3.94 -5.85 8.01
CA GLN A 7 3.73 -5.72 9.45
C GLN A 7 3.07 -6.94 10.07
N GLN A 8 2.30 -7.70 9.30
CA GLN A 8 1.57 -8.86 9.80
C GLN A 8 1.46 -9.92 8.70
N ALA A 9 1.16 -11.14 9.11
CA ALA A 9 0.96 -12.22 8.16
C ALA A 9 -0.38 -12.09 7.44
N TYR A 10 -0.40 -12.48 6.19
CA TYR A 10 -1.60 -12.47 5.35
C TYR A 10 -1.80 -13.82 4.68
N ASP A 11 -3.07 -14.20 4.52
CA ASP A 11 -3.47 -15.31 3.65
C ASP A 11 -3.73 -14.74 2.27
N ARG A 12 -3.04 -15.26 1.27
CA ARG A 12 -3.16 -14.78 -0.11
C ARG A 12 -4.11 -15.65 -0.89
N LEU A 13 -5.17 -15.03 -1.44
CA LEU A 13 -6.09 -15.71 -2.34
C LEU A 13 -5.49 -15.82 -3.74
N GLY A 14 -4.77 -14.81 -4.17
CA GLY A 14 -4.11 -14.77 -5.46
C GLY A 14 -3.53 -13.39 -5.76
N THR A 15 -3.01 -13.24 -6.96
CA THR A 15 -2.49 -11.94 -7.42
C THR A 15 -3.32 -11.45 -8.59
N LEU A 16 -3.44 -10.14 -8.67
CA LEU A 16 -4.11 -9.47 -9.75
C LEU A 16 -3.09 -8.59 -10.48
N ASP A 17 -3.21 -8.54 -11.79
CA ASP A 17 -2.40 -7.63 -12.58
C ASP A 17 -2.56 -6.19 -12.07
N LEU A 18 -1.44 -5.50 -11.90
CA LEU A 18 -1.43 -4.16 -11.33
C LEU A 18 -2.28 -3.18 -12.14
N GLU A 19 -2.22 -3.28 -13.46
CA GLU A 19 -3.01 -2.42 -14.34
C GLU A 19 -4.49 -2.64 -14.13
N SER A 20 -4.92 -3.90 -13.99
CA SER A 20 -6.32 -4.23 -13.72
C SER A 20 -6.77 -3.64 -12.39
N PHE A 21 -5.94 -3.74 -11.36
CA PHE A 21 -6.24 -3.11 -10.08
C PHE A 21 -6.41 -1.60 -10.22
N LEU A 22 -5.47 -0.93 -10.91
CA LEU A 22 -5.51 0.52 -11.07
C LEU A 22 -6.75 0.96 -11.85
N ASN A 23 -7.18 0.19 -12.84
CA ASN A 23 -8.40 0.48 -13.58
C ASN A 23 -9.64 0.43 -12.68
N HIS A 24 -9.75 -0.59 -11.83
CA HIS A 24 -10.85 -0.67 -10.87
C HIS A 24 -10.82 0.49 -9.87
N LEU A 25 -9.62 0.85 -9.43
CA LEU A 25 -9.45 1.96 -8.51
C LEU A 25 -9.91 3.29 -9.11
N LEU A 26 -9.50 3.54 -10.36
CA LEU A 26 -9.90 4.76 -11.08
C LEU A 26 -11.40 4.82 -11.33
N LEU A 27 -12.02 3.68 -11.66
CA LEU A 27 -13.44 3.60 -11.95
C LEU A 27 -14.30 3.48 -10.69
N GLU A 28 -13.67 3.36 -9.54
CA GLU A 28 -14.34 3.18 -8.25
C GLU A 28 -15.23 1.94 -8.23
N THR A 29 -14.79 0.88 -8.92
CA THR A 29 -15.55 -0.38 -8.99
C THR A 29 -14.86 -1.45 -8.16
N PRO A 30 -15.65 -2.31 -7.46
CA PRO A 30 -15.05 -3.45 -6.77
C PRO A 30 -14.52 -4.47 -7.77
N ILE A 31 -13.57 -5.28 -7.30
CA ILE A 31 -12.88 -6.26 -8.13
C ILE A 31 -13.50 -7.64 -7.91
N PRO A 32 -14.13 -8.26 -8.93
CA PRO A 32 -14.52 -9.65 -8.81
C PRO A 32 -13.28 -10.54 -8.92
N PHE A 33 -13.08 -11.40 -7.93
CA PHE A 33 -11.90 -12.25 -7.88
C PHE A 33 -12.23 -13.56 -7.17
N LYS A 34 -12.14 -14.68 -7.88
CA LYS A 34 -12.36 -16.03 -7.35
C LYS A 34 -13.59 -16.16 -6.46
N GLY A 35 -14.71 -15.65 -6.93
CA GLY A 35 -15.98 -15.69 -6.20
C GLY A 35 -16.16 -14.65 -5.12
N HIS A 36 -15.20 -13.76 -4.95
CA HIS A 36 -15.25 -12.66 -3.99
C HIS A 36 -15.38 -11.34 -4.72
N LEU A 37 -15.94 -10.35 -4.03
CA LEU A 37 -16.03 -8.99 -4.53
C LEU A 37 -15.15 -8.12 -3.64
N ILE A 38 -14.03 -7.66 -4.18
CA ILE A 38 -13.00 -6.96 -3.41
C ILE A 38 -13.21 -5.46 -3.52
N ARG A 39 -13.45 -4.82 -2.39
CA ARG A 39 -13.68 -3.38 -2.35
C ARG A 39 -12.37 -2.61 -2.42
N CYS A 40 -12.39 -1.47 -3.12
CA CYS A 40 -11.22 -0.61 -3.30
C CYS A 40 -11.45 0.82 -2.80
N GLY A 41 -12.48 1.03 -1.98
CA GLY A 41 -12.90 2.37 -1.59
C GLY A 41 -12.28 2.93 -0.31
N SER A 42 -11.47 2.14 0.41
CA SER A 42 -10.89 2.64 1.66
C SER A 42 -9.84 3.72 1.39
N PRO A 43 -9.64 4.67 2.33
CA PRO A 43 -8.60 5.69 2.18
C PRO A 43 -7.21 5.10 1.98
N ARG A 44 -6.92 3.96 2.62
CA ARG A 44 -5.65 3.27 2.46
C ARG A 44 -5.40 2.87 1.01
N ILE A 45 -6.41 2.29 0.37
CA ILE A 45 -6.28 1.84 -1.02
C ILE A 45 -6.31 3.03 -1.97
N ARG A 46 -7.19 4.00 -1.73
CA ARG A 46 -7.32 5.19 -2.58
C ARG A 46 -6.07 6.07 -2.58
N THR A 47 -5.22 5.90 -1.59
CA THR A 47 -3.91 6.58 -1.57
C THR A 47 -3.12 6.30 -2.84
N PHE A 48 -3.27 5.11 -3.41
CA PHE A 48 -2.54 4.72 -4.63
C PHE A 48 -3.06 5.40 -5.90
N LEU A 49 -4.14 6.18 -5.80
CA LEU A 49 -4.52 7.11 -6.88
C LEU A 49 -3.48 8.21 -7.06
N LYS A 50 -2.71 8.52 -6.03
CA LYS A 50 -1.63 9.50 -6.10
C LYS A 50 -0.38 8.93 -6.78
N GLY A 51 -0.29 7.62 -6.88
CA GLY A 51 0.86 6.92 -7.45
C GLY A 51 1.19 5.67 -6.68
N ILE A 52 2.04 4.85 -7.25
CA ILE A 52 2.42 3.54 -6.72
C ILE A 52 3.89 3.48 -6.30
N SER A 53 4.55 4.62 -6.22
CA SER A 53 5.95 4.72 -5.79
C SER A 53 6.01 5.20 -4.34
N CYS A 54 6.99 4.67 -3.61
CA CYS A 54 7.26 5.15 -2.25
C CYS A 54 7.63 6.63 -2.30
N ALA A 55 6.95 7.45 -1.52
CA ALA A 55 7.20 8.88 -1.47
C ALA A 55 8.60 9.21 -0.94
N PHE A 56 9.24 8.27 -0.25
CA PHE A 56 10.55 8.49 0.36
C PHE A 56 11.69 7.89 -0.46
N CYS A 57 11.68 6.59 -0.74
CA CYS A 57 12.80 5.93 -1.44
C CYS A 57 12.55 5.70 -2.93
N GLY A 58 11.32 5.86 -3.38
CA GLY A 58 10.99 5.79 -4.81
C GLY A 58 10.74 4.40 -5.38
N ILE A 59 10.87 3.34 -4.59
CA ILE A 59 10.54 2.01 -5.14
C ILE A 59 9.08 1.96 -5.53
N GLN A 60 8.79 1.21 -6.59
CA GLN A 60 7.47 1.20 -7.20
C GLN A 60 6.81 -0.16 -7.00
N ALA A 61 5.50 -0.15 -6.72
CA ALA A 61 4.73 -1.39 -6.68
C ALA A 61 4.79 -2.08 -8.05
N THR A 62 4.89 -3.39 -8.04
CA THR A 62 4.95 -4.19 -9.27
C THR A 62 3.85 -5.23 -9.35
N ILE A 63 3.25 -5.61 -8.21
CA ILE A 63 2.11 -6.53 -8.21
C ILE A 63 1.05 -6.04 -7.24
N SER A 64 -0.18 -6.49 -7.47
CA SER A 64 -1.27 -6.40 -6.51
C SER A 64 -1.67 -7.81 -6.08
N ALA A 65 -1.92 -7.99 -4.79
CA ALA A 65 -2.31 -9.26 -4.23
C ALA A 65 -3.65 -9.12 -3.50
N ILE A 66 -4.47 -10.15 -3.61
CA ILE A 66 -5.73 -10.23 -2.89
C ILE A 66 -5.48 -11.06 -1.65
N GLU A 67 -5.59 -10.42 -0.50
CA GLU A 67 -5.16 -11.00 0.78
C GLU A 67 -6.12 -10.65 1.91
N ARG A 68 -6.07 -11.43 2.96
CA ARG A 68 -6.72 -11.10 4.22
C ARG A 68 -5.77 -11.41 5.37
N THR A 69 -6.02 -10.82 6.54
CA THR A 69 -5.19 -11.04 7.72
C THR A 69 -5.21 -12.51 8.14
N ALA A 70 -4.04 -13.09 8.34
CA ALA A 70 -3.89 -14.48 8.76
C ALA A 70 -3.93 -14.59 10.28
N ASP A 71 -5.03 -14.15 10.89
CA ASP A 71 -5.20 -14.14 12.34
C ASP A 71 -6.14 -15.25 12.84
N GLY A 72 -6.61 -16.10 11.92
CA GLY A 72 -7.55 -17.16 12.24
C GLY A 72 -9.00 -16.69 12.34
N LEU A 73 -9.27 -15.43 12.17
CA LEU A 73 -10.63 -14.90 12.18
C LEU A 73 -11.26 -15.04 10.81
N LYS A 74 -12.23 -15.91 10.69
CA LYS A 74 -12.91 -16.18 9.41
C LYS A 74 -13.71 -15.01 8.90
N SER A 75 -13.96 -13.99 9.72
CA SER A 75 -14.72 -12.81 9.36
C SER A 75 -13.89 -11.76 8.62
N SER A 76 -12.57 -11.94 8.52
CA SER A 76 -11.73 -10.99 7.81
C SER A 76 -12.03 -11.02 6.33
N SER A 77 -12.32 -9.84 5.75
CA SER A 77 -12.55 -9.71 4.33
C SER A 77 -11.25 -9.66 3.57
N TYR A 78 -11.27 -10.15 2.33
CA TYR A 78 -10.14 -9.96 1.43
C TYR A 78 -10.04 -8.51 1.00
N HIS A 79 -8.81 -8.03 0.83
CA HIS A 79 -8.51 -6.69 0.36
C HIS A 79 -7.28 -6.73 -0.55
N VAL A 80 -6.96 -5.60 -1.17
CA VAL A 80 -5.80 -5.50 -2.05
C VAL A 80 -4.61 -5.00 -1.26
N ASN A 81 -3.46 -5.66 -1.43
CA ASN A 81 -2.17 -5.19 -0.97
C ASN A 81 -1.26 -5.05 -2.17
N LEU A 82 -0.49 -3.97 -2.22
CA LEU A 82 0.50 -3.76 -3.29
C LEU A 82 1.89 -4.08 -2.77
N TYR A 83 2.71 -4.66 -3.64
CA TYR A 83 4.07 -5.04 -3.30
C TYR A 83 5.04 -4.62 -4.39
N HIS A 84 6.24 -4.21 -3.97
CA HIS A 84 7.40 -4.14 -4.84
C HIS A 84 8.13 -5.48 -4.75
N VAL A 85 8.28 -6.17 -5.85
CA VAL A 85 8.98 -7.46 -5.88
C VAL A 85 10.43 -7.21 -6.29
N ARG A 86 11.36 -7.52 -5.40
CA ARG A 86 12.80 -7.39 -5.67
C ARG A 86 13.25 -8.49 -6.61
N GLU A 87 14.46 -8.34 -7.17
CA GLU A 87 15.02 -9.32 -8.08
C GLU A 87 15.13 -10.72 -7.47
N ASP A 88 15.42 -10.79 -6.18
CA ASP A 88 15.48 -12.08 -5.46
C ASP A 88 14.11 -12.63 -5.11
N GLY A 89 13.04 -11.94 -5.48
CA GLY A 89 11.67 -12.35 -5.20
C GLY A 89 11.11 -11.86 -3.88
N THR A 90 11.91 -11.15 -3.07
CA THR A 90 11.41 -10.56 -1.82
C THR A 90 10.32 -9.54 -2.14
N GLU A 91 9.19 -9.65 -1.45
CA GLU A 91 8.07 -8.74 -1.63
C GLU A 91 8.07 -7.69 -0.54
N VAL A 92 8.16 -6.43 -0.93
CA VAL A 92 8.12 -5.29 -0.01
C VAL A 92 6.74 -4.64 -0.13
N MET A 93 5.96 -4.66 0.96
CA MET A 93 4.61 -4.10 0.95
C MET A 93 4.65 -2.59 0.78
N MET A 94 3.74 -2.08 -0.04
CA MET A 94 3.46 -0.65 -0.12
C MET A 94 2.34 -0.32 0.86
N THR A 95 2.47 0.79 1.54
CA THR A 95 1.51 1.22 2.56
C THR A 95 1.01 2.62 2.27
N SER A 96 -0.03 3.02 3.01
CA SER A 96 -0.54 4.38 3.01
C SER A 96 -0.08 5.03 4.31
N ASP A 97 0.69 6.10 4.17
CA ASP A 97 1.25 6.81 5.32
C ASP A 97 0.56 8.16 5.49
N HIS A 98 0.38 8.58 6.74
CA HIS A 98 -0.08 9.93 7.04
C HIS A 98 1.12 10.87 6.93
N ILE A 99 1.05 11.85 6.04
CA ILE A 99 2.13 12.83 5.83
C ILE A 99 2.38 13.56 7.14
N HIS A 100 1.30 14.04 7.75
CA HIS A 100 1.31 14.59 9.10
C HIS A 100 0.69 13.54 10.02
N PRO A 101 1.44 12.98 10.98
CA PRO A 101 0.94 11.87 11.80
C PRO A 101 -0.34 12.22 12.56
N LYS A 102 -1.24 11.26 12.67
CA LYS A 102 -2.47 11.42 13.47
C LYS A 102 -2.16 11.78 14.91
N SER A 103 -1.11 11.20 15.48
CA SER A 103 -0.66 11.51 16.86
C SER A 103 -0.27 12.96 17.04
N LYS A 104 -0.05 13.70 15.95
CA LYS A 104 0.32 15.12 15.95
C LYS A 104 -0.77 15.97 15.31
N GLY A 105 -2.02 15.48 15.29
CA GLY A 105 -3.15 16.22 14.76
C GLY A 105 -3.37 16.09 13.26
N GLY A 106 -2.74 15.11 12.62
CA GLY A 106 -2.89 14.91 11.18
C GLY A 106 -4.30 14.47 10.78
N ARG A 107 -4.72 14.88 9.58
CA ARG A 107 -6.04 14.57 9.03
C ARG A 107 -6.07 13.15 8.47
N GLU A 108 -7.29 12.60 8.37
CA GLU A 108 -7.49 11.25 7.82
C GLU A 108 -7.68 11.23 6.31
N ASP A 109 -7.98 12.36 5.69
CA ASP A 109 -8.33 12.40 4.27
C ASP A 109 -7.12 12.16 3.35
N LEU A 110 -7.41 12.00 2.05
CA LEU A 110 -6.39 11.70 1.06
C LEU A 110 -5.33 12.79 0.92
N PHE A 111 -5.66 14.04 1.25
CA PHE A 111 -4.67 15.12 1.20
C PHE A 111 -3.51 14.89 2.15
N ASN A 112 -3.77 14.15 3.23
CA ASN A 112 -2.76 13.85 4.24
C ASN A 112 -2.20 12.44 4.10
N ARG A 113 -2.38 11.77 2.98
CA ARG A 113 -1.89 10.42 2.76
C ARG A 113 -0.93 10.36 1.60
N GLN A 114 0.05 9.47 1.69
CA GLN A 114 1.02 9.25 0.63
C GLN A 114 1.40 7.78 0.55
N PRO A 115 1.72 7.27 -0.65
CA PRO A 115 2.27 5.92 -0.77
C PRO A 115 3.65 5.87 -0.13
N MET A 116 3.91 4.83 0.63
CA MET A 116 5.22 4.64 1.26
C MET A 116 5.47 3.14 1.43
N CYS A 117 6.67 2.67 1.11
CA CYS A 117 6.98 1.27 1.36
C CYS A 117 7.08 1.03 2.86
N ILE A 118 6.83 -0.22 3.26
CA ILE A 118 6.80 -0.57 4.69
C ILE A 118 8.13 -0.26 5.38
N ILE A 119 9.24 -0.41 4.67
CA ILE A 119 10.56 -0.15 5.25
C ILE A 119 10.72 1.33 5.62
N CYS A 120 10.39 2.22 4.68
CA CYS A 120 10.45 3.66 4.94
C CYS A 120 9.42 4.08 5.97
N ASN A 121 8.22 3.49 5.92
CA ASN A 121 7.15 3.80 6.87
C ASN A 121 7.57 3.46 8.30
N LEU A 122 8.18 2.30 8.51
CA LEU A 122 8.67 1.90 9.82
C LEU A 122 9.80 2.82 10.30
N LYS A 123 10.69 3.24 9.41
CA LYS A 123 11.76 4.19 9.76
C LYS A 123 11.21 5.57 10.12
N LYS A 124 10.17 5.99 9.41
CA LYS A 124 9.51 7.27 9.69
C LYS A 124 8.84 7.27 11.06
N GLY A 125 8.14 6.17 11.39
CA GLY A 125 7.34 6.12 12.60
C GLY A 125 6.34 7.26 12.63
N SER A 126 6.34 8.04 13.73
CA SER A 126 5.48 9.22 13.86
C SER A 126 6.19 10.54 13.54
N LYS A 127 7.34 10.47 12.88
CA LYS A 127 8.08 11.68 12.48
C LYS A 127 7.44 12.29 11.23
N ILE A 128 7.66 13.60 11.07
CA ILE A 128 7.30 14.29 9.84
C ILE A 128 8.56 14.33 8.97
N LEU A 129 8.46 13.72 7.77
CA LEU A 129 9.56 13.74 6.80
C LEU A 129 9.16 14.67 5.67
N HIS A 130 10.01 15.64 5.39
CA HIS A 130 9.75 16.65 4.38
C HIS A 130 10.37 16.34 3.04
N THR A 131 11.38 15.46 3.01
CA THR A 131 12.14 15.21 1.81
C THR A 131 12.31 13.73 1.55
N ASN A 132 12.36 13.39 0.28
CA ASN A 132 12.79 12.10 -0.21
C ASN A 132 14.27 12.22 -0.58
N PRO A 133 15.18 11.44 0.06
CA PRO A 133 16.61 11.57 -0.21
C PRO A 133 17.00 11.18 -1.64
N ASN A 134 16.11 10.47 -2.35
CA ASN A 134 16.35 10.00 -3.71
C ASN A 134 15.58 10.78 -4.76
N ALA A 135 14.92 11.86 -4.38
CA ALA A 135 14.13 12.66 -5.30
C ALA A 135 14.65 14.09 -5.35
N ILE A 136 14.42 14.75 -6.49
CA ILE A 136 14.67 16.18 -6.60
C ILE A 136 13.55 16.85 -5.84
N GLN A 137 13.92 17.53 -4.76
CA GLN A 137 12.94 18.20 -3.92
C GLN A 137 12.78 19.64 -4.33
N PRO A 138 11.54 20.15 -4.40
CA PRO A 138 11.37 21.59 -4.34
C PRO A 138 11.85 22.05 -2.98
N ASP A 139 12.26 23.26 -2.91
CA ASP A 139 12.71 23.80 -1.63
C ASP A 139 11.59 23.75 -0.63
N THR A 140 11.93 23.21 0.49
CA THR A 140 10.98 23.08 1.58
C THR A 140 11.12 24.21 2.56
#